data_2c2fa56cf0c54101e0b1226af18106d2
#
_entry.id   2c2fa56cf0c54101e0b1226af18106d2
#
_cell.length_a   1.000
_cell.length_b   1.000
_cell.length_c   1.000
_cell.angle_alpha   90.00
_cell.angle_beta   90.00
_cell.angle_gamma   90.00
#
_symmetry.space_group_name_H-M   'P 1'
#
loop_
_entity.id
_entity.type
_entity.pdbx_description
1 polymer ?
#
loop_
_entity_poly.entity_id
_entity_poly.type
_entity_poly.pdbx_seq_one_letter_code
_entity_poly.pdbx_strand_id
1 'polypeptide(L)'
;LEAFEADLQDKGLAILETVEAEDRIALLVLNRPYHSDPGLNHGIPEEFQVLGYPILSIRSIPKDEKWLTRFFAKDLAEGRMKHPLELNHVWPENYSANSSQKVWAATFAARHPNVAALDLSSFKCGHDSPTYGLVDTILQTSKTPVAALHDLDANKPGGSIKIRVKTYAHSLSLHQERLEDLSERRRELERAVDEKRLQLLELKQRQLDAMKRSDPALAVEIDALTAKVRAYSSPPMPIELPKNVVRIGKKQDGRVVPIDSPLSAIPAE
;
A
#
# COMPACT_ATOMS: atom_id res chain seq x y z
N LEU A 1 23.07 -12.23 7.03
CA LEU A 1 22.46 -11.58 5.87
C LEU A 1 20.92 -11.60 5.99
N GLU A 2 20.32 -12.78 6.23
CA GLU A 2 18.86 -12.96 6.36
C GLU A 2 18.25 -12.08 7.46
N ALA A 3 18.84 -12.02 8.65
CA ALA A 3 18.37 -11.16 9.74
C ALA A 3 18.39 -9.67 9.37
N PHE A 4 19.37 -9.23 8.60
CA PHE A 4 19.43 -7.84 8.09
C PHE A 4 18.35 -7.57 7.05
N GLU A 5 18.07 -8.53 6.17
CA GLU A 5 17.01 -8.38 5.17
C GLU A 5 15.62 -8.36 5.83
N ALA A 6 15.40 -9.20 6.84
CA ALA A 6 14.18 -9.20 7.62
C ALA A 6 13.96 -7.84 8.32
N ASP A 7 14.96 -7.31 9.05
CA ASP A 7 14.88 -5.99 9.68
C ASP A 7 14.62 -4.86 8.67
N LEU A 8 15.20 -4.94 7.49
CA LEU A 8 14.97 -3.96 6.43
C LEU A 8 13.53 -4.02 5.89
N GLN A 9 12.98 -5.23 5.72
CA GLN A 9 11.59 -5.43 5.29
C GLN A 9 10.59 -5.02 6.36
N ASP A 10 10.87 -5.28 7.64
CA ASP A 10 10.04 -4.83 8.75
C ASP A 10 9.95 -3.30 8.81
N LYS A 11 11.08 -2.61 8.61
CA LYS A 11 11.12 -1.14 8.50
C LYS A 11 10.35 -0.64 7.28
N GLY A 12 10.51 -1.32 6.14
CA GLY A 12 9.76 -1.01 4.93
C GLY A 12 8.25 -1.18 5.11
N LEU A 13 7.82 -2.25 5.79
CA LEU A 13 6.42 -2.47 6.13
C LEU A 13 5.88 -1.34 7.00
N ALA A 14 6.60 -0.97 8.07
CA ALA A 14 6.18 0.12 8.95
C ALA A 14 6.02 1.47 8.22
N ILE A 15 6.91 1.77 7.26
CA ILE A 15 6.79 2.95 6.41
C ILE A 15 5.52 2.87 5.56
N LEU A 16 5.27 1.72 4.91
CA LEU A 16 4.11 1.53 4.03
C LEU A 16 2.80 1.64 4.80
N GLU A 17 2.70 1.01 5.96
CA GLU A 17 1.53 1.13 6.84
C GLU A 17 1.29 2.57 7.32
N THR A 18 2.36 3.30 7.63
CA THR A 18 2.26 4.70 8.04
C THR A 18 1.73 5.58 6.90
N VAL A 19 2.27 5.46 5.69
CA VAL A 19 1.83 6.29 4.56
C VAL A 19 0.43 5.91 4.09
N GLU A 20 0.02 4.65 4.21
CA GLU A 20 -1.36 4.23 3.95
C GLU A 20 -2.34 4.84 4.96
N ALA A 21 -1.98 4.82 6.26
CA ALA A 21 -2.83 5.35 7.31
C ALA A 21 -2.98 6.89 7.28
N GLU A 22 -1.97 7.57 6.76
CA GLU A 22 -1.90 9.04 6.71
C GLU A 22 -2.23 9.61 5.32
N ASP A 23 -2.64 8.79 4.35
CA ASP A 23 -2.86 9.16 2.95
C ASP A 23 -1.64 9.88 2.33
N ARG A 24 -0.41 9.52 2.75
CA ARG A 24 0.86 10.08 2.29
C ARG A 24 1.50 9.23 1.20
N ILE A 25 2.59 9.72 0.64
CA ILE A 25 3.35 9.05 -0.41
C ILE A 25 4.73 8.67 0.11
N ALA A 26 5.14 7.41 -0.10
CA ALA A 26 6.53 6.97 -0.01
C ALA A 26 7.17 6.91 -1.40
N LEU A 27 8.46 7.20 -1.48
CA LEU A 27 9.25 7.08 -2.70
C LEU A 27 10.00 5.76 -2.74
N LEU A 28 9.67 4.91 -3.70
CA LEU A 28 10.43 3.71 -3.98
C LEU A 28 11.55 4.01 -4.97
N VAL A 29 12.79 3.84 -4.52
CA VAL A 29 13.97 4.05 -5.35
C VAL A 29 14.26 2.81 -6.18
N LEU A 30 14.03 2.91 -7.48
CA LEU A 30 14.32 1.89 -8.49
C LEU A 30 15.76 2.07 -8.96
N ASN A 31 16.68 1.33 -8.38
CA ASN A 31 18.10 1.56 -8.58
C ASN A 31 18.92 0.26 -8.61
N ARG A 32 20.18 0.39 -8.96
CA ARG A 32 21.19 -0.65 -8.75
C ARG A 32 21.75 -0.59 -7.33
N PRO A 33 22.26 -1.70 -6.78
CA PRO A 33 22.80 -1.73 -5.41
C PRO A 33 23.86 -0.65 -5.13
N TYR A 34 24.67 -0.29 -6.09
CA TYR A 34 25.71 0.74 -5.92
C TYR A 34 25.16 2.15 -5.69
N HIS A 35 23.92 2.45 -6.09
CA HIS A 35 23.28 3.73 -5.78
C HIS A 35 22.82 3.84 -4.30
N SER A 36 23.06 2.83 -3.49
CA SER A 36 22.92 2.98 -2.03
C SER A 36 24.05 3.81 -1.41
N ASP A 37 25.12 4.06 -2.18
CA ASP A 37 26.19 4.96 -1.79
C ASP A 37 25.81 6.42 -2.05
N PRO A 38 25.90 7.32 -1.04
CA PRO A 38 25.53 8.74 -1.18
C PRO A 38 26.35 9.51 -2.23
N GLY A 39 27.60 9.10 -2.46
CA GLY A 39 28.45 9.68 -3.49
C GLY A 39 27.97 9.37 -4.91
N LEU A 40 27.37 8.19 -5.10
CA LEU A 40 26.87 7.76 -6.41
C LEU A 40 25.43 8.16 -6.67
N ASN A 41 24.61 8.32 -5.64
CA ASN A 41 23.24 8.81 -5.77
C ASN A 41 23.10 10.33 -5.60
N HIS A 42 24.21 11.03 -5.37
CA HIS A 42 24.29 12.49 -5.18
C HIS A 42 23.39 13.05 -4.06
N GLY A 43 23.09 12.25 -3.04
CA GLY A 43 22.22 12.64 -1.93
C GLY A 43 20.76 12.87 -2.34
N ILE A 44 20.33 12.32 -3.48
CA ILE A 44 18.95 12.50 -3.99
C ILE A 44 17.90 11.94 -2.99
N PRO A 45 18.05 10.72 -2.45
CA PRO A 45 17.10 10.21 -1.46
C PRO A 45 17.01 11.11 -0.23
N GLU A 46 18.12 11.63 0.25
CA GLU A 46 18.20 12.52 1.41
C GLU A 46 17.50 13.87 1.16
N GLU A 47 17.63 14.44 -0.05
CA GLU A 47 16.91 15.67 -0.42
C GLU A 47 15.39 15.45 -0.39
N PHE A 48 14.87 14.29 -0.80
CA PHE A 48 13.45 13.96 -0.68
C PHE A 48 13.02 13.73 0.78
N GLN A 49 13.87 13.11 1.60
CA GLN A 49 13.59 12.95 3.03
C GLN A 49 13.47 14.29 3.75
N VAL A 50 14.32 15.26 3.41
CA VAL A 50 14.21 16.64 3.92
C VAL A 50 12.88 17.29 3.55
N LEU A 51 12.32 16.94 2.39
CA LEU A 51 10.99 17.39 1.94
C LEU A 51 9.83 16.58 2.55
N GLY A 52 10.12 15.61 3.42
CA GLY A 52 9.11 14.83 4.15
C GLY A 52 8.65 13.56 3.46
N TYR A 53 9.29 13.13 2.37
CA TYR A 53 8.96 11.88 1.69
C TYR A 53 9.77 10.71 2.26
N PRO A 54 9.13 9.68 2.84
CA PRO A 54 9.83 8.46 3.23
C PRO A 54 10.41 7.74 2.01
N ILE A 55 11.60 7.19 2.19
CA ILE A 55 12.32 6.49 1.11
C ILE A 55 12.28 4.99 1.35
N LEU A 56 11.90 4.25 0.31
CA LEU A 56 11.93 2.80 0.24
C LEU A 56 13.00 2.34 -0.75
N SER A 57 13.77 1.33 -0.38
CA SER A 57 14.62 0.59 -1.31
C SER A 57 13.88 -0.62 -1.87
N ILE A 58 14.31 -1.17 -2.99
CA ILE A 58 13.74 -2.42 -3.55
C ILE A 58 13.80 -3.56 -2.51
N ARG A 59 14.87 -3.59 -1.70
CA ARG A 59 15.09 -4.63 -0.68
C ARG A 59 14.23 -4.46 0.57
N SER A 60 13.71 -3.27 0.83
CA SER A 60 12.84 -3.00 1.98
C SER A 60 11.36 -3.31 1.70
N ILE A 61 10.99 -3.67 0.48
CA ILE A 61 9.62 -4.12 0.19
C ILE A 61 9.39 -5.47 0.87
N PRO A 62 8.34 -5.61 1.70
CA PRO A 62 7.99 -6.89 2.31
C PRO A 62 7.77 -7.98 1.28
N LYS A 63 8.28 -9.19 1.54
CA LYS A 63 8.12 -10.34 0.64
C LYS A 63 7.10 -11.38 1.16
N ASP A 64 6.35 -11.04 2.22
CA ASP A 64 5.29 -11.89 2.72
C ASP A 64 4.20 -12.06 1.65
N GLU A 65 3.88 -13.30 1.32
CA GLU A 65 2.96 -13.63 0.25
C GLU A 65 1.54 -13.15 0.53
N LYS A 66 1.06 -13.27 1.77
CA LYS A 66 -0.29 -12.83 2.15
C LYS A 66 -0.42 -11.32 2.05
N TRP A 67 0.61 -10.62 2.50
CA TRP A 67 0.64 -9.17 2.42
C TRP A 67 0.69 -8.68 0.97
N LEU A 68 1.52 -9.29 0.13
CA LEU A 68 1.63 -8.96 -1.30
C LEU A 68 0.36 -9.30 -2.08
N THR A 69 -0.34 -10.38 -1.73
CA THR A 69 -1.54 -10.84 -2.44
C THR A 69 -2.59 -9.74 -2.56
N ARG A 70 -2.73 -8.83 -1.59
CA ARG A 70 -3.69 -7.71 -1.66
C ARG A 70 -3.44 -6.78 -2.86
N PHE A 71 -2.20 -6.64 -3.32
CA PHE A 71 -1.83 -5.79 -4.46
C PHE A 71 -1.89 -6.55 -5.80
N PHE A 72 -1.73 -7.86 -5.77
CA PHE A 72 -1.67 -8.71 -6.94
C PHE A 72 -2.90 -9.61 -7.11
N ALA A 73 -3.95 -9.43 -6.28
CA ALA A 73 -5.13 -10.27 -6.24
C ALA A 73 -5.80 -10.46 -7.63
N LYS A 74 -5.87 -9.39 -8.42
CA LYS A 74 -6.45 -9.45 -9.77
C LYS A 74 -5.62 -10.33 -10.71
N ASP A 75 -4.30 -10.15 -10.72
CA ASP A 75 -3.39 -10.90 -11.60
C ASP A 75 -3.35 -12.39 -11.24
N LEU A 76 -3.43 -12.70 -9.93
CA LEU A 76 -3.52 -14.06 -9.42
C LEU A 76 -4.87 -14.70 -9.80
N ALA A 77 -5.99 -13.99 -9.61
CA ALA A 77 -7.32 -14.49 -9.94
C ALA A 77 -7.51 -14.72 -11.44
N GLU A 78 -6.92 -13.89 -12.29
CA GLU A 78 -6.95 -14.00 -13.75
C GLU A 78 -5.91 -15.01 -14.28
N GLY A 79 -5.10 -15.62 -13.42
CA GLY A 79 -4.09 -16.60 -13.80
C GLY A 79 -2.91 -16.04 -14.59
N ARG A 80 -2.71 -14.71 -14.58
CA ARG A 80 -1.57 -14.08 -15.24
C ARG A 80 -0.25 -14.34 -14.50
N MET A 81 -0.32 -14.59 -13.21
CA MET A 81 0.80 -14.97 -12.36
C MET A 81 0.36 -16.06 -11.37
N LYS A 82 1.32 -16.88 -10.94
CA LYS A 82 1.10 -17.95 -9.94
C LYS A 82 1.50 -17.52 -8.54
N HIS A 83 2.38 -16.54 -8.42
CA HIS A 83 2.93 -16.06 -7.16
C HIS A 83 3.18 -14.55 -7.23
N PRO A 84 2.96 -13.76 -6.15
CA PRO A 84 3.13 -12.31 -6.16
C PRO A 84 4.54 -11.81 -6.50
N LEU A 85 5.56 -12.66 -6.33
CA LEU A 85 6.95 -12.34 -6.71
C LEU A 85 7.31 -12.73 -8.13
N GLU A 86 6.37 -13.31 -8.88
CA GLU A 86 6.59 -13.73 -10.26
C GLU A 86 6.61 -12.51 -11.20
N LEU A 87 7.50 -12.56 -12.19
CA LEU A 87 7.68 -11.49 -13.18
C LEU A 87 7.41 -11.94 -14.62
N ASN A 88 7.25 -13.25 -14.86
CA ASN A 88 7.19 -13.81 -16.21
C ASN A 88 6.04 -13.26 -17.07
N HIS A 89 4.95 -12.80 -16.44
CA HIS A 89 3.82 -12.17 -17.15
C HIS A 89 4.14 -10.77 -17.71
N VAL A 90 5.19 -10.13 -17.19
CA VAL A 90 5.64 -8.79 -17.62
C VAL A 90 6.94 -8.86 -18.43
N TRP A 91 7.85 -9.73 -18.01
CA TRP A 91 9.16 -9.88 -18.64
C TRP A 91 9.64 -11.33 -18.62
N PRO A 92 9.15 -12.17 -19.55
CA PRO A 92 9.47 -13.60 -19.61
C PRO A 92 10.96 -13.88 -19.88
N GLU A 93 11.64 -13.00 -20.66
CA GLU A 93 13.06 -13.19 -21.04
C GLU A 93 14.02 -12.48 -20.07
N ASN A 94 13.63 -12.30 -18.79
CA ASN A 94 14.50 -11.65 -17.82
C ASN A 94 15.83 -12.41 -17.68
N TYR A 95 16.93 -11.64 -17.66
CA TYR A 95 18.30 -12.20 -17.73
C TYR A 95 19.19 -11.78 -16.55
N SER A 96 18.75 -10.87 -15.71
CA SER A 96 19.55 -10.31 -14.62
C SER A 96 18.74 -10.16 -13.35
N ALA A 97 19.22 -10.76 -12.26
CA ALA A 97 18.53 -10.71 -10.96
C ALA A 97 18.22 -9.28 -10.50
N ASN A 98 19.19 -8.35 -10.60
CA ASN A 98 18.97 -6.96 -10.20
C ASN A 98 17.98 -6.23 -11.13
N SER A 99 18.04 -6.49 -12.43
CA SER A 99 17.07 -5.90 -13.37
C SER A 99 15.67 -6.45 -13.15
N SER A 100 15.55 -7.76 -12.90
CA SER A 100 14.27 -8.39 -12.56
C SER A 100 13.67 -7.82 -11.27
N GLN A 101 14.49 -7.63 -10.23
CA GLN A 101 14.05 -6.99 -8.98
C GLN A 101 13.58 -5.54 -9.22
N LYS A 102 14.27 -4.77 -10.06
CA LYS A 102 13.88 -3.41 -10.42
C LYS A 102 12.54 -3.37 -11.15
N VAL A 103 12.34 -4.23 -12.15
CA VAL A 103 11.07 -4.33 -12.90
C VAL A 103 9.94 -4.82 -11.99
N TRP A 104 10.19 -5.80 -11.11
CA TRP A 104 9.20 -6.24 -10.13
C TRP A 104 8.81 -5.12 -9.17
N ALA A 105 9.78 -4.35 -8.68
CA ALA A 105 9.54 -3.22 -7.79
C ALA A 105 8.71 -2.12 -8.48
N ALA A 106 8.96 -1.86 -9.77
CA ALA A 106 8.10 -0.98 -10.57
C ALA A 106 6.67 -1.52 -10.68
N THR A 107 6.53 -2.84 -10.84
CA THR A 107 5.23 -3.51 -10.87
C THR A 107 4.50 -3.42 -9.53
N PHE A 108 5.22 -3.50 -8.41
CA PHE A 108 4.68 -3.26 -7.07
C PHE A 108 4.24 -1.79 -6.91
N ALA A 109 5.10 -0.82 -7.25
CA ALA A 109 4.75 0.61 -7.20
C ALA A 109 3.50 0.94 -8.02
N ALA A 110 3.35 0.30 -9.19
CA ALA A 110 2.18 0.45 -10.05
C ALA A 110 0.86 -0.02 -9.41
N ARG A 111 0.92 -0.82 -8.36
CA ARG A 111 -0.26 -1.39 -7.66
C ARG A 111 -0.50 -0.80 -6.29
N HIS A 112 0.50 -0.16 -5.71
CA HIS A 112 0.40 0.43 -4.38
C HIS A 112 0.02 1.91 -4.47
N PRO A 113 -1.15 2.35 -3.98
CA PRO A 113 -1.65 3.71 -4.20
C PRO A 113 -0.75 4.79 -3.57
N ASN A 114 -0.09 4.47 -2.47
CA ASN A 114 0.72 5.41 -1.70
C ASN A 114 2.23 5.33 -2.03
N VAL A 115 2.59 4.69 -3.16
CA VAL A 115 3.98 4.57 -3.59
C VAL A 115 4.18 5.27 -4.93
N ALA A 116 5.15 6.16 -4.98
CA ALA A 116 5.66 6.78 -6.19
C ALA A 116 7.08 6.27 -6.48
N ALA A 117 7.53 6.35 -7.72
CA ALA A 117 8.79 5.79 -8.14
C ALA A 117 9.85 6.86 -8.43
N LEU A 118 11.09 6.58 -8.00
CA LEU A 118 12.26 7.36 -8.33
C LEU A 118 13.26 6.44 -9.03
N ASP A 119 13.33 6.51 -10.34
CA ASP A 119 14.23 5.68 -11.14
C ASP A 119 15.60 6.32 -11.30
N LEU A 120 16.60 5.74 -10.64
CA LEU A 120 18.00 6.20 -10.69
C LEU A 120 18.84 5.29 -11.56
N SER A 121 19.61 5.88 -12.46
CA SER A 121 20.61 5.18 -13.24
C SER A 121 21.81 6.09 -13.53
N SER A 122 23.01 5.51 -13.53
CA SER A 122 24.25 6.18 -13.85
C SER A 122 24.84 5.62 -15.14
N PHE A 123 25.56 6.45 -15.86
CA PHE A 123 26.34 6.05 -17.04
C PHE A 123 25.53 5.42 -18.19
N LYS A 124 24.20 5.59 -18.21
CA LYS A 124 23.31 4.85 -19.12
C LYS A 124 23.63 3.36 -19.11
N CYS A 125 23.67 2.79 -17.91
CA CYS A 125 24.07 1.41 -17.63
C CYS A 125 23.46 0.43 -18.64
N GLY A 126 24.34 -0.32 -19.35
CA GLY A 126 23.89 -1.28 -20.37
C GLY A 126 22.98 -2.39 -19.86
N HIS A 127 23.05 -2.72 -18.56
CA HIS A 127 22.12 -3.67 -17.91
C HIS A 127 20.74 -3.06 -17.60
N ASP A 128 20.65 -1.74 -17.46
CA ASP A 128 19.38 -1.06 -17.19
C ASP A 128 18.69 -0.57 -18.48
N SER A 129 19.47 -0.23 -19.51
CA SER A 129 18.94 0.31 -20.76
C SER A 129 17.78 -0.48 -21.35
N PRO A 130 17.80 -1.82 -21.39
CA PRO A 130 16.67 -2.60 -21.88
C PRO A 130 15.41 -2.51 -21.01
N THR A 131 15.55 -2.13 -19.72
CA THR A 131 14.44 -2.07 -18.79
C THR A 131 13.80 -0.68 -18.69
N TYR A 132 14.43 0.39 -19.19
CA TYR A 132 13.88 1.75 -19.08
C TYR A 132 12.49 1.86 -19.69
N GLY A 133 12.33 1.44 -20.94
CA GLY A 133 11.02 1.47 -21.61
C GLY A 133 9.97 0.58 -20.92
N LEU A 134 10.40 -0.55 -20.36
CA LEU A 134 9.51 -1.46 -19.64
C LEU A 134 9.02 -0.84 -18.32
N VAL A 135 9.94 -0.28 -17.52
CA VAL A 135 9.61 0.42 -16.26
C VAL A 135 8.71 1.62 -16.53
N ASP A 136 9.06 2.44 -17.54
CA ASP A 136 8.24 3.58 -17.95
C ASP A 136 6.82 3.14 -18.35
N THR A 137 6.70 2.10 -19.16
CA THR A 137 5.40 1.58 -19.61
C THR A 137 4.55 1.11 -18.42
N ILE A 138 5.13 0.39 -17.47
CA ILE A 138 4.44 -0.09 -16.27
C ILE A 138 3.89 1.08 -15.47
N LEU A 139 4.74 2.07 -15.15
CA LEU A 139 4.40 3.19 -14.29
C LEU A 139 3.44 4.19 -14.97
N GLN A 140 3.61 4.45 -16.25
CA GLN A 140 2.72 5.33 -17.01
C GLN A 140 1.32 4.72 -17.20
N THR A 141 1.25 3.41 -17.50
CA THR A 141 -0.04 2.71 -17.66
C THR A 141 -0.85 2.74 -16.36
N SER A 142 -0.20 2.60 -15.22
CA SER A 142 -0.83 2.69 -13.90
C SER A 142 -1.08 4.12 -13.43
N LYS A 143 -0.53 5.13 -14.13
CA LYS A 143 -0.51 6.54 -13.71
C LYS A 143 0.21 6.75 -12.36
N THR A 144 1.15 5.90 -12.04
CA THR A 144 2.00 6.04 -10.86
C THR A 144 3.00 7.18 -11.10
N PRO A 145 3.13 8.14 -10.18
CA PRO A 145 4.12 9.20 -10.33
C PRO A 145 5.52 8.61 -10.43
N VAL A 146 6.30 9.09 -11.40
CA VAL A 146 7.67 8.66 -11.61
C VAL A 146 8.57 9.82 -12.01
N ALA A 147 9.78 9.85 -11.44
CA ALA A 147 10.88 10.65 -11.98
C ALA A 147 12.02 9.73 -12.36
N ALA A 148 12.49 9.87 -13.60
CA ALA A 148 13.63 9.14 -14.13
C ALA A 148 14.87 10.04 -14.18
N LEU A 149 15.91 9.63 -13.47
CA LEU A 149 17.21 10.31 -13.42
C LEU A 149 18.28 9.33 -13.93
N HIS A 150 18.35 9.16 -15.25
CA HIS A 150 19.19 8.15 -15.91
C HIS A 150 20.57 8.67 -16.33
N ASP A 151 20.88 9.91 -16.02
CA ASP A 151 22.09 10.60 -16.42
C ASP A 151 22.93 11.07 -15.23
N LEU A 152 22.85 10.32 -14.13
CA LEU A 152 23.67 10.59 -12.96
C LEU A 152 25.12 10.25 -13.23
N ASP A 153 26.00 11.23 -13.14
CA ASP A 153 27.44 11.05 -13.19
C ASP A 153 28.14 11.98 -12.19
N ALA A 154 29.42 11.71 -11.92
CA ALA A 154 30.21 12.43 -10.91
C ALA A 154 30.34 13.94 -11.21
N ASN A 155 30.16 14.37 -12.45
CA ASN A 155 30.32 15.75 -12.88
C ASN A 155 29.01 16.53 -12.90
N LYS A 156 27.89 15.93 -12.49
CA LYS A 156 26.60 16.59 -12.55
C LYS A 156 26.51 17.72 -11.51
N PRO A 157 26.19 18.95 -11.92
CA PRO A 157 26.06 20.07 -10.98
C PRO A 157 24.93 19.80 -9.97
N GLY A 158 25.23 19.90 -8.68
CA GLY A 158 24.26 19.69 -7.60
C GLY A 158 23.02 20.59 -7.71
N GLY A 159 23.17 21.79 -8.26
CA GLY A 159 22.05 22.70 -8.53
C GLY A 159 21.01 22.11 -9.50
N SER A 160 21.45 21.41 -10.55
CA SER A 160 20.55 20.76 -11.50
C SER A 160 19.75 19.63 -10.83
N ILE A 161 20.39 18.87 -9.94
CA ILE A 161 19.73 17.80 -9.17
C ILE A 161 18.66 18.38 -8.25
N LYS A 162 18.99 19.45 -7.50
CA LYS A 162 18.02 20.11 -6.60
C LYS A 162 16.79 20.67 -7.32
N ILE A 163 16.95 21.20 -8.53
CA ILE A 163 15.81 21.65 -9.34
C ILE A 163 14.92 20.47 -9.70
N ARG A 164 15.49 19.36 -10.16
CA ARG A 164 14.72 18.15 -10.52
C ARG A 164 13.99 17.55 -9.31
N VAL A 165 14.66 17.49 -8.14
CA VAL A 165 14.04 17.04 -6.88
C VAL A 165 12.84 17.92 -6.55
N LYS A 166 12.99 19.26 -6.54
CA LYS A 166 11.88 20.18 -6.24
C LYS A 166 10.74 20.07 -7.24
N THR A 167 11.05 19.94 -8.54
CA THR A 167 10.02 19.77 -9.57
C THR A 167 9.20 18.50 -9.35
N TYR A 168 9.89 17.39 -9.06
CA TYR A 168 9.19 16.14 -8.80
C TYR A 168 8.43 16.17 -7.47
N ALA A 169 8.98 16.77 -6.42
CA ALA A 169 8.28 16.95 -5.15
C ALA A 169 6.98 17.75 -5.32
N HIS A 170 6.96 18.77 -6.17
CA HIS A 170 5.72 19.48 -6.50
C HIS A 170 4.71 18.58 -7.24
N SER A 171 5.17 17.74 -8.18
CA SER A 171 4.28 16.74 -8.81
C SER A 171 3.72 15.75 -7.80
N LEU A 172 4.52 15.34 -6.81
CA LEU A 172 4.08 14.46 -5.73
C LEU A 172 3.05 15.12 -4.83
N SER A 173 3.19 16.41 -4.49
CA SER A 173 2.19 17.11 -3.69
C SER A 173 0.83 17.15 -4.38
N LEU A 174 0.79 17.42 -5.69
CA LEU A 174 -0.43 17.39 -6.49
C LEU A 174 -1.06 15.98 -6.56
N HIS A 175 -0.22 14.95 -6.57
CA HIS A 175 -0.71 13.57 -6.53
C HIS A 175 -1.27 13.19 -5.16
N GLN A 176 -0.63 13.65 -4.09
CA GLN A 176 -1.10 13.43 -2.72
C GLN A 176 -2.46 14.09 -2.47
N GLU A 177 -2.65 15.35 -2.88
CA GLU A 177 -3.95 16.02 -2.83
C GLU A 177 -5.04 15.19 -3.52
N ARG A 178 -4.72 14.60 -4.67
CA ARG A 178 -5.64 13.71 -5.39
C ARG A 178 -5.94 12.42 -4.63
N LEU A 179 -4.95 11.83 -3.93
CA LEU A 179 -5.16 10.65 -3.10
C LEU A 179 -6.08 10.97 -1.92
N GLU A 180 -5.87 12.10 -1.27
CA GLU A 180 -6.71 12.60 -0.17
C GLU A 180 -8.17 12.77 -0.63
N ASP A 181 -8.41 13.43 -1.78
CA ASP A 181 -9.74 13.57 -2.38
C ASP A 181 -10.39 12.21 -2.68
N LEU A 182 -9.63 11.26 -3.21
CA LEU A 182 -10.13 9.92 -3.51
C LEU A 182 -10.46 9.13 -2.25
N SER A 183 -9.65 9.25 -1.21
CA SER A 183 -9.87 8.58 0.08
C SER A 183 -11.11 9.15 0.78
N GLU A 184 -11.32 10.46 0.72
CA GLU A 184 -12.51 11.11 1.27
C GLU A 184 -13.78 10.65 0.55
N ARG A 185 -13.79 10.66 -0.78
CA ARG A 185 -14.92 10.14 -1.58
C ARG A 185 -15.22 8.68 -1.30
N ARG A 186 -14.17 7.87 -1.10
CA ARG A 186 -14.33 6.46 -0.73
C ARG A 186 -15.00 6.32 0.63
N ARG A 187 -14.56 7.08 1.63
CA ARG A 187 -15.17 7.08 2.98
C ARG A 187 -16.63 7.54 2.95
N GLU A 188 -16.97 8.53 2.11
CA GLU A 188 -18.36 8.96 1.90
C GLU A 188 -19.21 7.86 1.29
N LEU A 189 -18.69 7.18 0.25
CA LEU A 189 -19.37 6.07 -0.40
C LEU A 189 -19.57 4.89 0.55
N GLU A 190 -18.57 4.53 1.33
CA GLU A 190 -18.65 3.47 2.34
C GLU A 190 -19.74 3.80 3.37
N ARG A 191 -19.80 5.03 3.89
CA ARG A 191 -20.88 5.48 4.78
C ARG A 191 -22.26 5.38 4.14
N ALA A 192 -22.40 5.82 2.89
CA ALA A 192 -23.66 5.73 2.16
C ALA A 192 -24.11 4.27 1.91
N VAL A 193 -23.16 3.38 1.64
CA VAL A 193 -23.42 1.94 1.50
C VAL A 193 -23.87 1.33 2.82
N ASP A 194 -23.20 1.66 3.92
CA ASP A 194 -23.56 1.14 5.24
C ASP A 194 -24.92 1.65 5.71
N GLU A 195 -25.26 2.91 5.43
CA GLU A 195 -26.60 3.46 5.67
C GLU A 195 -27.66 2.69 4.90
N LYS A 196 -27.42 2.40 3.62
CA LYS A 196 -28.35 1.60 2.79
C LYS A 196 -28.48 0.16 3.27
N ARG A 197 -27.40 -0.44 3.73
CA ARG A 197 -27.40 -1.78 4.35
C ARG A 197 -28.28 -1.78 5.61
N LEU A 198 -28.11 -0.77 6.46
CA LEU A 198 -28.92 -0.64 7.68
C LEU A 198 -30.41 -0.51 7.35
N GLN A 199 -30.79 0.39 6.43
CA GLN A 199 -32.15 0.56 5.95
C GLN A 199 -32.74 -0.76 5.41
N LEU A 200 -31.95 -1.52 4.67
CA LEU A 200 -32.37 -2.82 4.14
C LEU A 200 -32.60 -3.86 5.26
N LEU A 201 -31.71 -3.87 6.25
CA LEU A 201 -31.87 -4.75 7.41
C LEU A 201 -33.12 -4.42 8.22
N GLU A 202 -33.38 -3.15 8.47
CA GLU A 202 -34.61 -2.71 9.14
C GLU A 202 -35.88 -3.10 8.36
N LEU A 203 -35.86 -2.93 7.02
CA LEU A 203 -36.95 -3.36 6.17
C LEU A 203 -37.21 -4.87 6.25
N LYS A 204 -36.13 -5.67 6.17
CA LYS A 204 -36.21 -7.12 6.31
C LYS A 204 -36.72 -7.54 7.69
N GLN A 205 -36.27 -6.85 8.74
CA GLN A 205 -36.77 -7.11 10.09
C GLN A 205 -38.27 -6.85 10.19
N ARG A 206 -38.74 -5.71 9.68
CA ARG A 206 -40.19 -5.39 9.63
C ARG A 206 -41.00 -6.43 8.85
N GLN A 207 -40.48 -6.93 7.73
CA GLN A 207 -41.12 -8.02 6.98
C GLN A 207 -41.19 -9.32 7.78
N LEU A 208 -40.11 -9.71 8.44
CA LEU A 208 -40.07 -10.89 9.31
C LEU A 208 -41.08 -10.76 10.47
N ASP A 209 -41.15 -9.61 11.09
CA ASP A 209 -42.07 -9.35 12.20
C ASP A 209 -43.55 -9.36 11.72
N ALA A 210 -43.80 -8.92 10.50
CA ALA A 210 -45.13 -9.01 9.88
C ALA A 210 -45.52 -10.49 9.59
N MET A 211 -44.59 -11.28 9.06
CA MET A 211 -44.80 -12.70 8.79
C MET A 211 -45.03 -13.47 10.09
N LYS A 212 -44.28 -13.23 11.16
CA LYS A 212 -44.48 -13.83 12.48
C LYS A 212 -45.85 -13.52 13.06
N ARG A 213 -46.37 -12.33 12.80
CA ARG A 213 -47.72 -11.93 13.25
C ARG A 213 -48.83 -12.60 12.47
N SER A 214 -48.62 -12.89 11.20
CA SER A 214 -49.61 -13.52 10.32
C SER A 214 -49.71 -15.04 10.50
N ASP A 215 -48.62 -15.69 10.91
CA ASP A 215 -48.55 -17.14 11.10
C ASP A 215 -47.74 -17.52 12.35
N PRO A 216 -48.40 -17.90 13.47
CA PRO A 216 -47.72 -18.28 14.71
C PRO A 216 -46.85 -19.55 14.59
N ALA A 217 -47.17 -20.47 13.69
CA ALA A 217 -46.35 -21.67 13.48
C ALA A 217 -45.03 -21.30 12.80
N LEU A 218 -45.09 -20.41 11.79
CA LEU A 218 -43.91 -19.88 11.11
C LEU A 218 -43.04 -19.04 12.06
N ALA A 219 -43.63 -18.37 13.03
CA ALA A 219 -42.88 -17.60 14.03
C ALA A 219 -41.92 -18.48 14.84
N VAL A 220 -42.37 -19.66 15.27
CA VAL A 220 -41.53 -20.62 16.02
C VAL A 220 -40.36 -21.12 15.17
N GLU A 221 -40.61 -21.41 13.90
CA GLU A 221 -39.56 -21.86 12.97
C GLU A 221 -38.51 -20.79 12.69
N ILE A 222 -38.95 -19.55 12.46
CA ILE A 222 -38.06 -18.37 12.26
C ILE A 222 -37.19 -18.14 13.50
N ASP A 223 -37.76 -18.22 14.71
CA ASP A 223 -37.02 -18.02 15.95
C ASP A 223 -36.00 -19.14 16.18
N ALA A 224 -36.34 -20.38 15.87
CA ALA A 224 -35.41 -21.51 15.93
C ALA A 224 -34.23 -21.35 14.91
N LEU A 225 -34.52 -20.92 13.69
CA LEU A 225 -33.49 -20.65 12.68
C LEU A 225 -32.61 -19.45 13.09
N THR A 226 -33.19 -18.38 13.60
CA THR A 226 -32.46 -17.20 14.08
C THR A 226 -31.52 -17.56 15.24
N ALA A 227 -31.97 -18.38 16.17
CA ALA A 227 -31.15 -18.90 17.28
C ALA A 227 -29.96 -19.75 16.74
N LYS A 228 -30.20 -20.61 15.74
CA LYS A 228 -29.15 -21.39 15.10
C LYS A 228 -28.13 -20.47 14.42
N VAL A 229 -28.56 -19.48 13.67
CA VAL A 229 -27.66 -18.52 12.99
C VAL A 229 -26.80 -17.74 13.99
N ARG A 230 -27.40 -17.29 15.11
CA ARG A 230 -26.64 -16.63 16.20
C ARG A 230 -25.63 -17.58 16.85
N ALA A 231 -25.93 -18.85 17.00
CA ALA A 231 -25.00 -19.84 17.53
C ALA A 231 -23.81 -20.12 16.58
N TYR A 232 -24.04 -19.99 15.26
CA TYR A 232 -22.96 -20.08 14.24
C TYR A 232 -22.17 -18.79 14.05
N SER A 233 -22.74 -17.64 14.41
CA SER A 233 -22.04 -16.36 14.40
C SER A 233 -21.19 -16.28 15.68
N SER A 234 -20.12 -17.07 15.75
CA SER A 234 -19.07 -16.85 16.74
C SER A 234 -18.56 -15.42 16.59
N PRO A 235 -18.37 -14.67 17.71
CA PRO A 235 -17.71 -13.38 17.62
C PRO A 235 -16.37 -13.58 16.88
N PRO A 236 -15.96 -12.66 16.02
CA PRO A 236 -14.66 -12.76 15.37
C PRO A 236 -13.62 -12.98 16.47
N MET A 237 -12.82 -14.03 16.33
CA MET A 237 -11.72 -14.28 17.29
C MET A 237 -10.95 -12.97 17.45
N PRO A 238 -10.68 -12.53 18.69
CA PRO A 238 -9.85 -11.37 18.91
C PRO A 238 -8.53 -11.61 18.13
N ILE A 239 -8.24 -10.74 17.19
CA ILE A 239 -6.92 -10.75 16.55
C ILE A 239 -5.97 -10.35 17.66
N GLU A 240 -5.27 -11.32 18.23
CA GLU A 240 -4.13 -11.03 19.11
C GLU A 240 -3.07 -10.37 18.25
N LEU A 241 -3.04 -9.04 18.31
CA LEU A 241 -1.96 -8.27 17.70
C LEU A 241 -0.65 -8.73 18.37
N PRO A 242 0.40 -8.99 17.59
CA PRO A 242 1.71 -9.34 18.15
C PRO A 242 2.12 -8.31 19.19
N LYS A 243 2.67 -8.76 20.33
CA LYS A 243 3.03 -7.93 21.48
C LYS A 243 4.05 -6.81 21.17
N ASN A 244 4.53 -6.74 19.95
CA ASN A 244 5.55 -5.79 19.47
C ASN A 244 5.00 -4.68 18.56
N VAL A 245 3.69 -4.52 18.46
CA VAL A 245 3.12 -3.38 17.73
C VAL A 245 3.30 -2.13 18.60
N VAL A 246 4.26 -1.30 18.25
CA VAL A 246 4.42 0.04 18.81
C VAL A 246 3.19 0.84 18.37
N ARG A 247 2.26 1.07 19.28
CA ARG A 247 1.11 1.95 19.04
C ARG A 247 1.66 3.35 18.83
N ILE A 248 1.56 3.87 17.62
CA ILE A 248 1.89 5.26 17.31
C ILE A 248 0.75 6.10 17.88
N GLY A 249 1.01 6.77 19.02
CA GLY A 249 0.07 7.70 19.63
C GLY A 249 0.28 9.12 19.13
N LYS A 250 -0.76 9.96 19.11
CA LYS A 250 -0.60 11.41 18.92
C LYS A 250 0.22 12.00 20.06
N LYS A 251 1.21 12.85 19.73
CA LYS A 251 1.92 13.63 20.74
C LYS A 251 0.97 14.70 21.29
N GLN A 252 0.60 14.58 22.55
CA GLN A 252 0.04 15.66 23.36
C GLN A 252 1.00 15.91 24.53
N ASP A 253 1.44 17.18 24.68
CA ASP A 253 2.32 17.65 25.77
C ASP A 253 3.61 16.81 25.98
N GLY A 254 4.27 16.43 24.87
CA GLY A 254 5.54 15.70 24.93
C GLY A 254 5.43 14.21 25.31
N ARG A 255 4.23 13.68 25.54
CA ARG A 255 3.97 12.25 25.78
C ARG A 255 3.20 11.64 24.62
N VAL A 256 3.55 10.40 24.27
CA VAL A 256 2.81 9.61 23.26
C VAL A 256 1.58 9.04 23.95
N VAL A 257 0.39 9.51 23.58
CA VAL A 257 -0.88 8.96 24.06
C VAL A 257 -1.40 7.98 23.00
N PRO A 258 -1.78 6.74 23.38
CA PRO A 258 -2.38 5.80 22.44
C PRO A 258 -3.66 6.37 21.84
N ILE A 259 -3.86 6.20 20.54
CA ILE A 259 -5.15 6.51 19.90
C ILE A 259 -6.07 5.37 20.24
N ASP A 260 -7.06 5.59 21.11
CA ASP A 260 -8.13 4.63 21.34
C ASP A 260 -8.94 4.49 20.05
N SER A 261 -8.96 3.26 19.53
CA SER A 261 -9.76 2.91 18.35
C SER A 261 -11.24 3.06 18.72
N PRO A 262 -12.09 3.69 17.87
CA PRO A 262 -13.52 3.83 18.11
C PRO A 262 -14.29 2.50 18.10
N LEU A 263 -13.60 1.36 17.95
CA LEU A 263 -14.20 0.02 17.98
C LEU A 263 -14.42 -0.56 19.40
N SER A 264 -14.02 0.14 20.46
CA SER A 264 -14.21 -0.32 21.85
C SER A 264 -15.49 0.22 22.52
N ALA A 265 -16.36 0.91 21.80
CA ALA A 265 -17.59 1.52 22.35
C ALA A 265 -18.86 0.96 21.69
N ILE A 266 -18.96 -0.36 21.51
CA ILE A 266 -20.26 -1.01 21.30
C ILE A 266 -20.60 -1.72 22.59
N PRO A 267 -21.59 -1.22 23.38
CA PRO A 267 -22.08 -1.94 24.55
C PRO A 267 -22.68 -3.28 24.11
N ALA A 268 -22.31 -4.33 24.80
CA ALA A 268 -23.02 -5.61 24.72
C ALA A 268 -24.39 -5.42 25.39
N GLU A 269 -25.46 -5.28 24.63
CA GLU A 269 -26.83 -5.57 25.01
C GLU A 269 -27.45 -6.56 24.01
#